data_cc604d83f016d1e6b64064fc8c521823
#
_entry.id   cc604d83f016d1e6b64064fc8c521823
#
_cell.length_a   1.000
_cell.length_b   1.000
_cell.length_c   1.000
_cell.angle_alpha   90.00
_cell.angle_beta   90.00
_cell.angle_gamma   90.00
#
_symmetry.space_group_name_H-M   'P 1'
#
loop_
_entity.id
_entity.type
_entity.pdbx_description
1 polymer ?
#
loop_
_entity_poly.entity_id
_entity_poly.type
_entity_poly.pdbx_seq_one_letter_code
_entity_poly.pdbx_strand_id
1 'polypeptide(L)'
;PCIGIKDIIVGDIVKIEILQDSKEIKGVILSREDRKSLLQKKDGIKYKNIAANLSHVGILVTPKPKTTAEFIDKWILTSLLSGIEPFVICNKSDLNHDDAYLKQINLYKSLDIQTFSISAKENTNIDLLQNYLKHNCTLFVGNSGAGKSTLTSLITGKEIKTNTLSNNQGVHTTSISTLYQVNASTQIIDSPGVRD
;
A
#
# COMPACT_ATOMS: atom_id res chain seq x y z
N PRO A 1 4.39 -13.12 -20.00
CA PRO A 1 3.44 -13.90 -19.21
C PRO A 1 4.19 -14.99 -18.46
N CYS A 2 4.00 -15.07 -17.12
CA CYS A 2 4.55 -16.18 -16.34
C CYS A 2 3.56 -17.32 -16.36
N ILE A 3 4.04 -18.53 -16.69
CA ILE A 3 3.27 -19.77 -16.67
C ILE A 3 3.82 -20.59 -15.50
N GLY A 4 2.98 -21.19 -14.68
CA GLY A 4 3.44 -22.08 -13.62
C GLY A 4 2.50 -22.15 -12.42
N ILE A 5 2.96 -21.68 -11.28
CA ILE A 5 2.29 -21.85 -9.98
C ILE A 5 1.06 -20.94 -9.88
N LYS A 6 -0.07 -21.50 -9.44
CA LYS A 6 -1.28 -20.74 -9.10
C LYS A 6 -1.09 -20.03 -7.75
N ASP A 7 -1.84 -18.93 -7.53
CA ASP A 7 -1.87 -18.16 -6.27
C ASP A 7 -0.60 -17.34 -5.95
N ILE A 8 0.12 -16.90 -6.96
CA ILE A 8 1.16 -15.87 -6.78
C ILE A 8 0.52 -14.50 -6.63
N ILE A 9 0.96 -13.77 -5.62
CA ILE A 9 0.50 -12.40 -5.34
C ILE A 9 1.69 -11.44 -5.22
N VAL A 10 1.40 -10.15 -5.23
CA VAL A 10 2.43 -9.13 -5.05
C VAL A 10 3.16 -9.31 -3.71
N GLY A 11 4.48 -9.18 -3.71
CA GLY A 11 5.35 -9.42 -2.55
C GLY A 11 5.86 -10.86 -2.41
N ASP A 12 5.34 -11.82 -3.20
CA ASP A 12 5.91 -13.18 -3.20
C ASP A 12 7.34 -13.19 -3.76
N ILE A 13 8.21 -13.96 -3.12
CA ILE A 13 9.56 -14.26 -3.61
C ILE A 13 9.49 -15.55 -4.42
N VAL A 14 9.92 -15.48 -5.66
CA VAL A 14 9.78 -16.58 -6.61
C VAL A 14 11.11 -16.91 -7.30
N LYS A 15 11.35 -18.19 -7.54
CA LYS A 15 12.41 -18.66 -8.43
C LYS A 15 11.86 -18.72 -9.84
N ILE A 16 12.55 -18.10 -10.78
CA ILE A 16 12.17 -18.05 -12.19
C ILE A 16 13.23 -18.70 -13.06
N GLU A 17 12.80 -19.32 -14.14
CA GLU A 17 13.65 -19.74 -15.26
C GLU A 17 13.41 -18.78 -16.42
N ILE A 18 14.49 -18.22 -16.96
CA ILE A 18 14.41 -17.30 -18.10
C ILE A 18 14.52 -18.12 -19.38
N LEU A 19 13.47 -18.09 -20.19
CA LEU A 19 13.45 -18.70 -21.51
C LEU A 19 13.99 -17.69 -22.52
N GLN A 20 15.12 -17.99 -23.12
CA GLN A 20 15.68 -17.20 -24.20
C GLN A 20 14.93 -17.53 -25.51
N ASP A 21 13.93 -16.74 -25.83
CA ASP A 21 13.34 -16.72 -27.17
C ASP A 21 13.70 -15.39 -27.83
N SER A 22 14.03 -15.44 -29.13
CA SER A 22 14.73 -14.37 -29.86
C SER A 22 13.97 -13.03 -30.00
N LYS A 23 12.75 -12.92 -29.49
CA LYS A 23 11.90 -11.71 -29.60
C LYS A 23 11.33 -11.16 -28.29
N GLU A 24 11.23 -11.96 -27.23
CA GLU A 24 10.69 -11.54 -25.94
C GLU A 24 11.36 -12.32 -24.81
N ILE A 25 11.71 -11.64 -23.72
CA ILE A 25 12.15 -12.30 -22.49
C ILE A 25 10.90 -12.88 -21.81
N LYS A 26 10.81 -14.20 -21.78
CA LYS A 26 9.76 -14.93 -21.07
C LYS A 26 10.36 -15.60 -19.84
N GLY A 27 9.62 -15.65 -18.76
CA GLY A 27 10.03 -16.36 -17.55
C GLY A 27 8.95 -17.33 -17.09
N VAL A 28 9.38 -18.48 -16.58
CA VAL A 28 8.50 -19.46 -15.92
C VAL A 28 8.77 -19.42 -14.43
N ILE A 29 7.73 -19.30 -13.62
CA ILE A 29 7.85 -19.41 -12.16
C ILE A 29 7.96 -20.91 -11.82
N LEU A 30 9.12 -21.30 -11.28
CA LEU A 30 9.41 -22.67 -10.88
C LEU A 30 8.93 -22.98 -9.46
N SER A 31 9.15 -22.05 -8.53
CA SER A 31 8.77 -22.21 -7.14
C SER A 31 8.52 -20.84 -6.49
N ARG A 32 7.81 -20.85 -5.38
CA ARG A 32 7.61 -19.73 -4.49
C ARG A 32 8.21 -20.08 -3.13
N GLU A 33 8.91 -19.12 -2.50
CA GLU A 33 9.38 -19.25 -1.13
C GLU A 33 8.21 -19.14 -0.12
N ASP A 34 8.42 -19.63 1.08
CA ASP A 34 7.45 -19.50 2.16
C ASP A 34 7.24 -18.01 2.52
N ARG A 35 5.99 -17.63 2.66
CA ARG A 35 5.60 -16.27 3.02
C ARG A 35 5.91 -16.00 4.50
N LYS A 36 6.63 -14.91 4.80
CA LYS A 36 6.85 -14.44 6.17
C LYS A 36 5.58 -13.80 6.77
N SER A 37 4.79 -13.15 5.93
CA SER A 37 3.49 -12.58 6.29
C SER A 37 2.54 -12.67 5.11
N LEU A 38 1.23 -12.70 5.39
CA LEU A 38 0.17 -12.71 4.38
C LEU A 38 -0.96 -11.79 4.82
N LEU A 39 -1.13 -10.69 4.12
CA LEU A 39 -2.24 -9.78 4.34
C LEU A 39 -3.46 -10.26 3.57
N GLN A 40 -4.56 -10.46 4.29
CA GLN A 40 -5.83 -10.91 3.74
C GLN A 40 -6.96 -9.95 4.08
N LYS A 41 -7.87 -9.73 3.17
CA LYS A 41 -9.12 -8.99 3.41
C LYS A 41 -10.29 -9.97 3.33
N LYS A 42 -11.20 -9.87 4.27
CA LYS A 42 -12.47 -10.61 4.24
C LYS A 42 -13.36 -10.04 3.12
N ASP A 43 -13.82 -10.90 2.24
CA ASP A 43 -14.72 -10.58 1.14
C ASP A 43 -15.92 -11.54 1.21
N GLY A 44 -16.99 -11.11 1.86
CA GLY A 44 -18.11 -11.97 2.22
C GLY A 44 -17.69 -13.11 3.15
N ILE A 45 -17.85 -14.36 2.68
CA ILE A 45 -17.46 -15.58 3.40
C ILE A 45 -16.00 -15.95 3.13
N LYS A 46 -15.37 -15.43 2.08
CA LYS A 46 -14.03 -15.78 1.63
C LYS A 46 -12.99 -14.74 2.08
N TYR A 47 -11.74 -15.18 2.13
CA TYR A 47 -10.58 -14.28 2.30
C TYR A 47 -9.91 -14.09 0.95
N LYS A 48 -9.61 -12.83 0.62
CA LYS A 48 -8.84 -12.45 -0.56
C LYS A 48 -7.43 -12.10 -0.14
N ASN A 49 -6.44 -12.76 -0.72
CA ASN A 49 -5.05 -12.42 -0.52
C ASN A 49 -4.74 -11.06 -1.19
N ILE A 50 -4.14 -10.16 -0.43
CA ILE A 50 -3.81 -8.79 -0.87
C ILE A 50 -2.34 -8.70 -1.25
N ALA A 51 -1.45 -9.00 -0.31
CA ALA A 51 0.00 -8.95 -0.50
C ALA A 51 0.71 -9.89 0.47
N ALA A 52 1.92 -10.31 0.13
CA ALA A 52 2.78 -11.16 0.93
C ALA A 52 4.06 -10.43 1.34
N ASN A 53 4.73 -10.96 2.37
CA ASN A 53 6.05 -10.53 2.83
C ASN A 53 6.11 -9.03 3.21
N LEU A 54 4.98 -8.49 3.70
CA LEU A 54 4.91 -7.15 4.25
C LEU A 54 5.50 -7.12 5.64
N SER A 55 6.24 -6.05 5.96
CA SER A 55 6.59 -5.68 7.34
C SER A 55 5.62 -4.64 7.89
N HIS A 56 5.11 -3.74 7.05
CA HIS A 56 4.28 -2.61 7.47
C HIS A 56 3.05 -2.39 6.57
N VAL A 57 2.00 -1.81 7.17
CA VAL A 57 0.86 -1.21 6.45
C VAL A 57 0.74 0.25 6.83
N GLY A 58 0.95 1.14 5.88
CA GLY A 58 0.78 2.58 6.03
C GLY A 58 -0.63 3.02 5.65
N ILE A 59 -1.40 3.49 6.63
CA ILE A 59 -2.80 3.88 6.48
C ILE A 59 -2.87 5.39 6.24
N LEU A 60 -3.17 5.80 5.00
CA LEU A 60 -3.31 7.21 4.65
C LEU A 60 -4.64 7.75 5.14
N VAL A 61 -4.56 8.76 5.98
CA VAL A 61 -5.69 9.47 6.58
C VAL A 61 -5.65 10.92 6.14
N THR A 62 -6.80 11.46 5.75
CA THR A 62 -6.88 12.86 5.27
C THR A 62 -8.13 13.55 5.83
N PRO A 63 -8.06 14.89 6.02
CA PRO A 63 -9.23 15.68 6.39
C PRO A 63 -10.22 15.82 5.21
N LYS A 64 -9.70 15.83 3.95
CA LYS A 64 -10.50 15.94 2.71
C LYS A 64 -9.89 15.07 1.59
N PRO A 65 -10.58 14.04 1.06
CA PRO A 65 -11.85 13.48 1.59
C PRO A 65 -11.65 12.93 3.02
N LYS A 66 -12.66 13.05 3.88
CA LYS A 66 -12.57 12.60 5.28
C LYS A 66 -12.40 11.08 5.34
N THR A 67 -11.38 10.65 6.07
CA THR A 67 -11.18 9.22 6.36
C THR A 67 -11.94 8.88 7.64
N THR A 68 -12.77 7.84 7.59
CA THR A 68 -13.57 7.40 8.74
C THR A 68 -12.75 6.61 9.75
N ALA A 69 -13.14 6.65 11.03
CA ALA A 69 -12.52 5.83 12.07
C ALA A 69 -12.62 4.34 11.73
N GLU A 70 -13.78 3.90 11.26
CA GLU A 70 -14.03 2.50 10.85
C GLU A 70 -13.01 2.00 9.82
N PHE A 71 -12.67 2.83 8.82
CA PHE A 71 -11.66 2.47 7.85
C PHE A 71 -10.29 2.28 8.49
N ILE A 72 -9.89 3.20 9.39
CA ILE A 72 -8.58 3.15 10.05
C ILE A 72 -8.51 1.93 10.97
N ASP A 73 -9.53 1.72 11.82
CA ASP A 73 -9.61 0.62 12.77
C ASP A 73 -9.56 -0.73 12.06
N LYS A 74 -10.31 -0.87 10.96
CA LYS A 74 -10.31 -2.06 10.12
C LYS A 74 -8.90 -2.40 9.61
N TRP A 75 -8.15 -1.41 9.12
CA TRP A 75 -6.81 -1.65 8.60
C TRP A 75 -5.77 -1.89 9.70
N ILE A 76 -5.90 -1.22 10.85
CA ILE A 76 -5.07 -1.50 12.04
C ILE A 76 -5.29 -2.96 12.47
N LEU A 77 -6.53 -3.36 12.70
CA LEU A 77 -6.87 -4.72 13.12
C LEU A 77 -6.45 -5.78 12.10
N THR A 78 -6.71 -5.54 10.81
CA THR A 78 -6.32 -6.48 9.75
C THR A 78 -4.80 -6.68 9.72
N SER A 79 -4.03 -5.61 9.90
CA SER A 79 -2.57 -5.67 9.91
C SER A 79 -2.06 -6.43 11.14
N LEU A 80 -2.54 -6.08 12.34
CA LEU A 80 -2.14 -6.74 13.58
C LEU A 80 -2.47 -8.24 13.58
N LEU A 81 -3.66 -8.63 13.11
CA LEU A 81 -4.05 -10.03 12.98
C LEU A 81 -3.21 -10.81 11.96
N SER A 82 -2.57 -10.11 11.02
CA SER A 82 -1.66 -10.70 10.03
C SER A 82 -0.19 -10.67 10.48
N GLY A 83 0.10 -10.21 11.72
CA GLY A 83 1.46 -10.05 12.23
C GLY A 83 2.26 -8.96 11.50
N ILE A 84 1.57 -7.94 10.96
CA ILE A 84 2.15 -6.83 10.20
C ILE A 84 1.95 -5.54 11.00
N GLU A 85 2.97 -4.71 11.10
CA GLU A 85 2.93 -3.47 11.87
C GLU A 85 2.11 -2.39 11.14
N PRO A 86 1.00 -1.88 11.73
CA PRO A 86 0.26 -0.76 11.17
C PRO A 86 0.85 0.57 11.62
N PHE A 87 0.80 1.57 10.76
CA PHE A 87 1.06 2.97 11.12
C PHE A 87 0.17 3.92 10.34
N VAL A 88 -0.02 5.13 10.86
CA VAL A 88 -0.93 6.13 10.29
C VAL A 88 -0.14 7.25 9.62
N ILE A 89 -0.53 7.59 8.40
CA ILE A 89 0.02 8.71 7.61
C ILE A 89 -1.06 9.78 7.47
N CYS A 90 -1.00 10.81 8.29
CA CYS A 90 -1.86 11.99 8.20
C CYS A 90 -1.37 12.87 7.05
N ASN A 91 -1.86 12.60 5.85
CA ASN A 91 -1.51 13.37 4.66
C ASN A 91 -2.37 14.61 4.50
N LYS A 92 -1.88 15.58 3.71
CA LYS A 92 -2.48 16.90 3.48
C LYS A 92 -2.48 17.76 4.76
N SER A 93 -1.38 17.75 5.49
CA SER A 93 -1.17 18.59 6.68
C SER A 93 -1.21 20.10 6.35
N ASP A 94 -1.14 20.45 5.08
CA ASP A 94 -1.33 21.80 4.53
C ASP A 94 -2.80 22.28 4.59
N LEU A 95 -3.76 21.38 4.82
CA LEU A 95 -5.18 21.73 4.95
C LEU A 95 -5.56 21.95 6.42
N ASN A 96 -6.60 22.76 6.64
CA ASN A 96 -7.16 22.93 7.97
C ASN A 96 -7.79 21.63 8.49
N HIS A 97 -7.51 21.34 9.76
CA HIS A 97 -8.03 20.17 10.46
C HIS A 97 -9.08 20.62 11.48
N ASP A 98 -10.22 19.91 11.50
CA ASP A 98 -11.23 20.13 12.54
C ASP A 98 -10.84 19.38 13.84
N ASP A 99 -11.45 19.79 14.96
CA ASP A 99 -11.18 19.19 16.28
C ASP A 99 -11.48 17.68 16.31
N ALA A 100 -12.47 17.21 15.54
CA ALA A 100 -12.83 15.81 15.48
C ALA A 100 -11.70 14.98 14.83
N TYR A 101 -11.11 15.50 13.75
CA TYR A 101 -9.96 14.87 13.11
C TYR A 101 -8.75 14.82 14.07
N LEU A 102 -8.43 15.92 14.75
CA LEU A 102 -7.31 15.96 15.69
C LEU A 102 -7.51 15.01 16.87
N LYS A 103 -8.72 14.94 17.43
CA LYS A 103 -9.07 13.97 18.49
C LYS A 103 -8.89 12.53 18.02
N GLN A 104 -9.33 12.21 16.80
CA GLN A 104 -9.17 10.88 16.20
C GLN A 104 -7.69 10.50 16.06
N ILE A 105 -6.85 11.39 15.55
CA ILE A 105 -5.41 11.12 15.40
C ILE A 105 -4.72 10.96 16.77
N ASN A 106 -5.08 11.79 17.75
CA ASN A 106 -4.52 11.68 19.09
C ASN A 106 -4.91 10.37 19.79
N LEU A 107 -6.10 9.84 19.51
CA LEU A 107 -6.50 8.51 19.99
C LEU A 107 -5.52 7.43 19.49
N TYR A 108 -5.22 7.39 18.19
CA TYR A 108 -4.28 6.38 17.66
C TYR A 108 -2.88 6.53 18.24
N LYS A 109 -2.40 7.76 18.44
CA LYS A 109 -1.13 8.00 19.14
C LYS A 109 -1.13 7.46 20.57
N SER A 110 -2.25 7.60 21.31
CA SER A 110 -2.37 7.08 22.69
C SER A 110 -2.45 5.55 22.75
N LEU A 111 -2.70 4.89 21.63
CA LEU A 111 -2.65 3.44 21.46
C LEU A 111 -1.30 2.95 20.92
N ASP A 112 -0.26 3.77 21.01
CA ASP A 112 1.10 3.48 20.52
C ASP A 112 1.18 3.17 19.02
N ILE A 113 0.17 3.59 18.22
CA ILE A 113 0.22 3.49 16.77
C ILE A 113 1.09 4.63 16.23
N GLN A 114 2.20 4.27 15.60
CA GLN A 114 3.11 5.24 14.99
C GLN A 114 2.36 6.15 14.01
N THR A 115 2.56 7.47 14.09
CA THR A 115 1.80 8.44 13.31
C THR A 115 2.71 9.51 12.71
N PHE A 116 2.59 9.76 11.40
CA PHE A 116 3.30 10.81 10.67
C PHE A 116 2.33 11.86 10.16
N SER A 117 2.63 13.14 10.38
CA SER A 117 1.89 14.26 9.78
C SER A 117 2.71 14.81 8.61
N ILE A 118 2.20 14.67 7.40
CA ILE A 118 2.91 15.01 6.16
C ILE A 118 2.03 15.81 5.20
N SER A 119 2.65 16.52 4.28
CA SER A 119 2.01 16.96 3.03
C SER A 119 2.81 16.43 1.84
N ALA A 120 2.24 15.46 1.12
CA ALA A 120 2.85 14.96 -0.10
C ALA A 120 2.86 16.02 -1.22
N LYS A 121 1.94 16.98 -1.18
CA LYS A 121 1.87 18.09 -2.14
C LYS A 121 2.97 19.11 -1.89
N GLU A 122 3.18 19.50 -0.64
CA GLU A 122 4.14 20.54 -0.24
C GLU A 122 5.50 19.93 0.17
N ASN A 123 5.68 18.62 0.00
CA ASN A 123 6.89 17.89 0.38
C ASN A 123 7.29 18.05 1.87
N THR A 124 6.29 18.18 2.76
CA THR A 124 6.52 18.41 4.19
C THR A 124 6.67 17.09 4.94
N ASN A 125 7.72 16.96 5.75
CA ASN A 125 8.04 15.80 6.61
C ASN A 125 8.15 14.44 5.87
N ILE A 126 8.42 14.47 4.57
CA ILE A 126 8.56 13.24 3.76
C ILE A 126 9.82 12.48 4.12
N ASP A 127 10.90 13.16 4.45
CA ASP A 127 12.18 12.60 4.90
C ASP A 127 12.03 11.77 6.18
N LEU A 128 11.22 12.21 7.14
CA LEU A 128 10.90 11.46 8.36
C LEU A 128 10.19 10.14 8.03
N LEU A 129 9.21 10.20 7.14
CA LEU A 129 8.50 9.00 6.68
C LEU A 129 9.43 8.09 5.89
N GLN A 130 10.24 8.62 4.97
CA GLN A 130 11.21 7.84 4.22
C GLN A 130 12.22 7.12 5.12
N ASN A 131 12.67 7.78 6.20
CA ASN A 131 13.57 7.16 7.17
C ASN A 131 12.91 5.97 7.89
N TYR A 132 11.63 6.09 8.26
CA TYR A 132 10.88 5.01 8.88
C TYR A 132 10.65 3.82 7.93
N LEU A 133 10.48 4.10 6.65
CA LEU A 133 10.25 3.07 5.63
C LEU A 133 11.51 2.28 5.25
N LYS A 134 12.70 2.72 5.67
CA LYS A 134 13.97 2.03 5.34
C LYS A 134 13.95 0.58 5.80
N HIS A 135 14.46 -0.30 4.96
CA HIS A 135 14.58 -1.74 5.19
C HIS A 135 13.22 -2.47 5.34
N ASN A 136 12.14 -1.83 4.92
CA ASN A 136 10.78 -2.35 5.04
C ASN A 136 10.12 -2.58 3.70
N CYS A 137 9.21 -3.57 3.66
CA CYS A 137 8.24 -3.74 2.59
C CYS A 137 6.88 -3.24 3.10
N THR A 138 6.41 -2.11 2.57
CA THR A 138 5.23 -1.41 3.07
C THR A 138 4.12 -1.36 2.03
N LEU A 139 2.91 -1.76 2.43
CA LEU A 139 1.69 -1.52 1.65
C LEU A 139 1.06 -0.20 2.07
N PHE A 140 0.72 0.68 1.11
CA PHE A 140 -0.09 1.86 1.38
C PHE A 140 -1.57 1.59 1.11
N VAL A 141 -2.40 1.88 2.12
CA VAL A 141 -3.85 1.81 2.05
C VAL A 141 -4.47 3.18 2.34
N GLY A 142 -5.65 3.45 1.80
CA GLY A 142 -6.33 4.74 1.99
C GLY A 142 -7.39 4.96 0.94
N ASN A 143 -8.34 5.81 1.23
CA ASN A 143 -9.46 6.14 0.35
C ASN A 143 -9.00 6.77 -0.97
N SER A 144 -9.89 6.77 -1.97
CA SER A 144 -9.66 7.52 -3.20
C SER A 144 -9.42 9.01 -2.87
N GLY A 145 -8.41 9.60 -3.50
CA GLY A 145 -8.04 10.98 -3.22
C GLY A 145 -7.26 11.22 -1.91
N ALA A 146 -6.91 10.20 -1.14
CA ALA A 146 -6.05 10.32 0.03
C ALA A 146 -4.58 10.68 -0.31
N GLY A 147 -4.19 10.59 -1.58
CA GLY A 147 -2.85 10.95 -2.05
C GLY A 147 -1.85 9.79 -2.07
N LYS A 148 -2.31 8.53 -2.08
CA LYS A 148 -1.44 7.35 -2.20
C LYS A 148 -0.47 7.45 -3.38
N SER A 149 -0.98 7.62 -4.58
CA SER A 149 -0.16 7.68 -5.79
C SER A 149 0.82 8.86 -5.78
N THR A 150 0.40 10.02 -5.28
CA THR A 150 1.28 11.18 -5.11
C THR A 150 2.42 10.87 -4.14
N LEU A 151 2.10 10.28 -2.98
CA LEU A 151 3.09 9.89 -1.98
C LEU A 151 4.03 8.80 -2.53
N THR A 152 3.48 7.79 -3.19
CA THR A 152 4.29 6.72 -3.79
C THR A 152 5.21 7.27 -4.87
N SER A 153 4.73 8.17 -5.75
CA SER A 153 5.56 8.85 -6.76
C SER A 153 6.70 9.63 -6.11
N LEU A 154 6.40 10.37 -5.05
CA LEU A 154 7.38 11.20 -4.35
C LEU A 154 8.48 10.35 -3.69
N ILE A 155 8.12 9.23 -3.05
CA ILE A 155 9.07 8.35 -2.37
C ILE A 155 9.89 7.53 -3.37
N THR A 156 9.28 7.07 -4.45
CA THR A 156 9.93 6.19 -5.43
C THR A 156 10.70 6.95 -6.51
N GLY A 157 10.47 8.25 -6.65
CA GLY A 157 10.97 9.05 -7.76
C GLY A 157 10.40 8.65 -9.13
N LYS A 158 9.33 7.83 -9.16
CA LYS A 158 8.69 7.35 -10.39
C LYS A 158 7.36 8.04 -10.58
N GLU A 159 7.06 8.46 -11.80
CA GLU A 159 5.75 9.00 -12.14
C GLU A 159 4.69 7.89 -12.13
N ILE A 160 3.82 7.90 -11.12
CA ILE A 160 2.70 6.97 -11.01
C ILE A 160 1.46 7.66 -11.54
N LYS A 161 0.93 7.18 -12.66
CA LYS A 161 -0.30 7.72 -13.22
C LYS A 161 -1.45 7.54 -12.24
N THR A 162 -1.95 8.66 -11.71
CA THR A 162 -3.21 8.67 -10.98
C THR A 162 -4.32 8.44 -12.00
N ASN A 163 -5.03 7.31 -11.92
CA ASN A 163 -6.28 7.17 -12.65
C ASN A 163 -7.29 8.17 -12.06
N THR A 164 -7.29 9.39 -12.58
CA THR A 164 -8.45 10.28 -12.48
C THR A 164 -9.61 9.52 -13.10
N LEU A 165 -10.72 9.45 -12.36
CA LEU A 165 -11.99 8.90 -12.82
C LEU A 165 -12.35 9.47 -14.20
N SER A 166 -11.90 8.82 -15.27
CA SER A 166 -12.48 9.04 -16.58
C SER A 166 -13.82 8.32 -16.56
N ASN A 167 -14.89 9.10 -16.69
CA ASN A 167 -16.27 8.66 -16.92
C ASN A 167 -16.34 7.87 -18.24
N ASN A 168 -15.92 6.61 -18.22
CA ASN A 168 -16.28 5.66 -19.26
C ASN A 168 -16.74 4.37 -18.60
N GLN A 169 -18.04 4.21 -18.56
CA GLN A 169 -18.76 3.01 -18.21
C GLN A 169 -18.23 1.83 -19.04
N GLY A 170 -17.87 0.74 -18.39
CA GLY A 170 -17.89 -0.57 -19.01
C GLY A 170 -16.56 -1.32 -19.17
N VAL A 171 -15.44 -0.89 -18.61
CA VAL A 171 -14.23 -1.72 -18.58
C VAL A 171 -13.94 -2.12 -17.14
N HIS A 172 -14.04 -3.42 -16.84
CA HIS A 172 -13.47 -4.02 -15.63
C HIS A 172 -11.96 -3.80 -15.65
N THR A 173 -11.48 -2.66 -15.15
CA THR A 173 -10.07 -2.43 -14.90
C THR A 173 -9.67 -3.31 -13.72
N THR A 174 -9.10 -4.46 -14.02
CA THR A 174 -8.40 -5.29 -13.04
C THR A 174 -7.28 -4.42 -12.48
N SER A 175 -7.44 -3.94 -11.26
CA SER A 175 -6.45 -3.10 -10.60
C SER A 175 -5.27 -3.99 -10.19
N ILE A 176 -4.17 -3.87 -10.93
CA ILE A 176 -2.95 -4.64 -10.68
C ILE A 176 -2.20 -3.97 -9.53
N SER A 177 -1.94 -4.73 -8.46
CA SER A 177 -1.04 -4.30 -7.40
C SER A 177 0.39 -4.28 -7.91
N THR A 178 1.13 -3.21 -7.62
CA THR A 178 2.48 -3.02 -8.12
C THR A 178 3.45 -2.83 -6.97
N LEU A 179 4.56 -3.57 -7.00
CA LEU A 179 5.68 -3.42 -6.09
C LEU A 179 6.71 -2.48 -6.70
N TYR A 180 7.08 -1.45 -5.97
CA TYR A 180 8.11 -0.49 -6.31
C TYR A 180 9.34 -0.69 -5.43
N GLN A 181 10.48 -0.94 -6.06
CA GLN A 181 11.77 -0.93 -5.38
C GLN A 181 12.23 0.52 -5.21
N VAL A 182 12.36 1.00 -3.97
CA VAL A 182 12.87 2.33 -3.64
C VAL A 182 14.39 2.32 -3.60
N ASN A 183 14.97 1.31 -2.93
CA ASN A 183 16.40 1.04 -2.88
C ASN A 183 16.62 -0.46 -2.65
N ALA A 184 17.85 -0.90 -2.40
CA ALA A 184 18.20 -2.32 -2.26
C ALA A 184 17.38 -3.07 -1.18
N SER A 185 16.88 -2.37 -0.16
CA SER A 185 16.20 -3.00 0.99
C SER A 185 14.81 -2.41 1.30
N THR A 186 14.36 -1.39 0.58
CA THR A 186 13.09 -0.70 0.84
C THR A 186 12.15 -0.87 -0.34
N GLN A 187 10.95 -1.35 -0.06
CA GLN A 187 9.93 -1.63 -1.07
C GLN A 187 8.60 -1.00 -0.68
N ILE A 188 7.85 -0.54 -1.66
CA ILE A 188 6.49 -0.03 -1.49
C ILE A 188 5.56 -0.79 -2.42
N ILE A 189 4.43 -1.24 -1.88
CA ILE A 189 3.35 -1.83 -2.67
C ILE A 189 2.22 -0.80 -2.76
N ASP A 190 1.83 -0.44 -3.98
CA ASP A 190 0.60 0.28 -4.27
C ASP A 190 -0.44 -0.71 -4.78
N SER A 191 -1.55 -0.80 -4.06
CA SER A 191 -2.68 -1.65 -4.44
C SER A 191 -3.93 -0.82 -4.68
N PRO A 192 -4.27 -0.54 -5.94
CA PRO A 192 -5.46 0.23 -6.29
C PRO A 192 -6.77 -0.42 -5.84
N GLY A 193 -6.78 -1.74 -5.64
CA GLY A 193 -7.94 -2.54 -5.22
C GLY A 193 -8.19 -2.57 -3.71
N VAL A 194 -7.34 -1.92 -2.92
CA VAL A 194 -7.48 -1.81 -1.46
C VAL A 194 -8.29 -0.55 -1.13
N ARG A 195 -9.43 -0.42 -1.75
CA ARG A 195 -10.51 0.51 -1.41
C ARG A 195 -11.49 -0.23 -0.51
N ASP A 196 -12.32 0.44 0.20
CA ASP A 196 -13.35 0.00 1.17
C ASP A 196 -13.83 -1.44 1.03
#